data_7027d43e3b4c0d054b2e76a28bc0f2b6
#
_entry.id   7027d43e3b4c0d054b2e76a28bc0f2b6
#
_cell.length_a   1.000
_cell.length_b   1.000
_cell.length_c   1.000
_cell.angle_alpha   90.00
_cell.angle_beta   90.00
_cell.angle_gamma   90.00
#
_symmetry.space_group_name_H-M   'P 1'
#
loop_
_entity.id
_entity.type
_entity.pdbx_description
1 polymer ?
#
loop_
_entity_poly.entity_id
_entity_poly.type
_entity_poly.pdbx_seq_one_letter_code
_entity_poly.pdbx_strand_id
1 'polypeptide(L)'
;EKYFRGEISSQELLDTAKNLRKIHWTIQKNEGIDFIPSNDFSFYDTLLDTAAALGIVPRRYKELNLSGLDTYFAMARGYQGESGDVKALAMKKWFNTNYHYIVPEVEDDTVIRLSADKLLNEYKEAKELGITTKPVIAGPYTVLKLCRFTENKGIDDFLDDFIAAYKELIALCNDNNISWLQLDEPALVYDLSDADK
;
A
#
# COMPACT_ATOMS: atom_id res chain seq x y z
N GLU A 1 5.26 15.93 9.79
CA GLU A 1 5.76 17.30 9.73
C GLU A 1 7.25 17.41 10.04
N LYS A 2 7.75 16.90 11.19
CA LYS A 2 9.18 16.97 11.59
C LYS A 2 10.13 16.37 10.56
N TYR A 3 9.76 15.23 9.98
CA TYR A 3 10.54 14.57 8.92
C TYR A 3 10.76 15.48 7.71
N PHE A 4 9.68 16.12 7.21
CA PHE A 4 9.75 17.01 6.04
C PHE A 4 10.47 18.35 6.31
N ARG A 5 10.68 18.70 7.58
CA ARG A 5 11.51 19.84 7.99
C ARG A 5 12.94 19.45 8.29
N GLY A 6 13.29 18.16 8.13
CA GLY A 6 14.62 17.63 8.45
C GLY A 6 14.95 17.61 9.94
N GLU A 7 13.94 17.71 10.82
CA GLU A 7 14.11 17.68 12.28
C GLU A 7 14.31 16.27 12.83
N ILE A 8 13.88 15.25 12.09
CA ILE A 8 14.11 13.83 12.38
C ILE A 8 14.53 13.09 11.12
N SER A 9 15.32 12.03 11.31
CA SER A 9 15.74 11.12 10.24
C SER A 9 14.61 10.18 9.79
N SER A 10 14.79 9.53 8.64
CA SER A 10 13.91 8.45 8.17
C SER A 10 13.85 7.29 9.18
N GLN A 11 14.97 6.96 9.82
CA GLN A 11 15.00 5.90 10.83
C GLN A 11 14.16 6.26 12.05
N GLU A 12 14.26 7.49 12.58
CA GLU A 12 13.43 7.94 13.69
C GLU A 12 11.93 7.95 13.35
N LEU A 13 11.58 8.28 12.11
CA LEU A 13 10.19 8.19 11.63
C LEU A 13 9.71 6.73 11.61
N LEU A 14 10.49 5.81 11.07
CA LEU A 14 10.18 4.39 11.01
C LEU A 14 10.09 3.75 12.40
N ASP A 15 11.00 4.10 13.31
CA ASP A 15 10.99 3.64 14.70
C ASP A 15 9.74 4.15 15.46
N THR A 16 9.34 5.40 15.21
CA THR A 16 8.09 5.95 15.76
C THR A 16 6.88 5.17 15.24
N ALA A 17 6.82 4.86 13.95
CA ALA A 17 5.76 4.06 13.34
C ALA A 17 5.72 2.63 13.95
N LYS A 18 6.89 1.99 14.11
CA LYS A 18 7.02 0.69 14.76
C LYS A 18 6.48 0.70 16.20
N ASN A 19 6.81 1.73 16.96
CA ASN A 19 6.30 1.89 18.34
C ASN A 19 4.77 2.08 18.36
N LEU A 20 4.21 2.84 17.43
CA LEU A 20 2.76 3.01 17.32
C LEU A 20 2.07 1.68 16.99
N ARG A 21 2.55 0.91 16.02
CA ARG A 21 2.02 -0.41 15.69
C ARG A 21 2.03 -1.34 16.91
N LYS A 22 3.16 -1.37 17.65
CA LYS A 22 3.26 -2.15 18.89
C LYS A 22 2.18 -1.78 19.91
N ILE A 23 1.92 -0.48 20.09
CA ILE A 23 0.86 -0.01 20.99
C ILE A 23 -0.51 -0.49 20.51
N HIS A 24 -0.80 -0.30 19.22
CA HIS A 24 -2.09 -0.69 18.62
C HIS A 24 -2.36 -2.19 18.76
N TRP A 25 -1.38 -3.04 18.45
CA TRP A 25 -1.51 -4.50 18.60
C TRP A 25 -1.66 -4.92 20.05
N THR A 26 -0.89 -4.29 20.96
CA THR A 26 -0.97 -4.60 22.39
C THR A 26 -2.35 -4.26 22.97
N ILE A 27 -2.92 -3.12 22.61
CA ILE A 27 -4.27 -2.73 23.03
C ILE A 27 -5.29 -3.78 22.56
N GLN A 28 -5.29 -4.11 21.26
CA GLN A 28 -6.22 -5.09 20.71
C GLN A 28 -6.07 -6.47 21.37
N LYS A 29 -4.84 -6.91 21.63
CA LYS A 29 -4.57 -8.16 22.32
C LYS A 29 -5.11 -8.17 23.75
N ASN A 30 -4.93 -7.07 24.50
CA ASN A 30 -5.39 -6.94 25.86
C ASN A 30 -6.92 -6.89 25.97
N GLU A 31 -7.59 -6.33 24.95
CA GLU A 31 -9.04 -6.29 24.86
C GLU A 31 -9.65 -7.60 24.32
N GLY A 32 -8.84 -8.62 24.08
CA GLY A 32 -9.33 -9.96 23.68
C GLY A 32 -9.74 -10.08 22.22
N ILE A 33 -9.21 -9.24 21.33
CA ILE A 33 -9.46 -9.38 19.88
C ILE A 33 -8.72 -10.60 19.34
N ASP A 34 -9.44 -11.49 18.67
CA ASP A 34 -8.88 -12.73 18.11
C ASP A 34 -8.14 -12.49 16.76
N PHE A 35 -8.72 -11.67 15.89
CA PHE A 35 -8.19 -11.39 14.55
C PHE A 35 -7.61 -9.97 14.50
N ILE A 36 -6.41 -9.80 15.04
CA ILE A 36 -5.71 -8.52 15.07
C ILE A 36 -5.10 -8.25 13.69
N PRO A 37 -5.36 -7.10 13.06
CA PRO A 37 -4.78 -6.76 11.76
C PRO A 37 -3.30 -6.37 11.87
N SER A 38 -2.54 -6.59 10.80
CA SER A 38 -1.26 -5.96 10.51
C SER A 38 -1.24 -5.49 9.06
N ASN A 39 -0.25 -4.71 8.66
CA ASN A 39 -0.20 -4.02 7.38
C ASN A 39 -1.35 -3.02 7.15
N ASP A 40 -2.06 -2.65 8.22
CA ASP A 40 -3.14 -1.66 8.25
C ASP A 40 -2.66 -0.26 8.63
N PHE A 41 -1.42 -0.12 9.08
CA PHE A 41 -0.78 1.15 9.37
C PHE A 41 -0.20 1.75 8.10
N SER A 42 -0.64 2.96 7.73
CA SER A 42 -0.17 3.72 6.57
C SER A 42 0.34 5.09 6.97
N PHE A 43 1.38 5.60 6.27
CA PHE A 43 1.79 7.00 6.41
C PHE A 43 0.82 7.95 5.70
N TYR A 44 0.09 7.46 4.68
CA TYR A 44 -0.96 8.21 3.97
C TYR A 44 -2.24 7.39 3.82
N ASP A 45 -2.26 6.38 2.96
CA ASP A 45 -3.42 5.51 2.78
C ASP A 45 -3.02 4.09 2.33
N THR A 46 -3.91 3.14 2.57
CA THR A 46 -3.67 1.71 2.29
C THR A 46 -3.62 1.40 0.80
N LEU A 47 -4.31 2.19 -0.05
CA LEU A 47 -4.26 2.00 -1.50
C LEU A 47 -2.92 2.42 -2.06
N LEU A 48 -2.35 3.55 -1.59
CA LEU A 48 -1.00 3.97 -1.97
C LEU A 48 0.05 2.96 -1.49
N ASP A 49 -0.09 2.42 -0.27
CA ASP A 49 0.79 1.35 0.23
C ASP A 49 0.74 0.12 -0.68
N THR A 50 -0.48 -0.30 -1.07
CA THR A 50 -0.67 -1.45 -1.97
C THR A 50 -0.08 -1.17 -3.35
N ALA A 51 -0.31 0.02 -3.90
CA ALA A 51 0.25 0.43 -5.19
C ALA A 51 1.79 0.42 -5.16
N ALA A 52 2.40 0.95 -4.11
CA ALA A 52 3.85 0.91 -3.91
C ALA A 52 4.36 -0.53 -3.80
N ALA A 53 3.66 -1.40 -3.06
CA ALA A 53 3.98 -2.82 -2.95
C ALA A 53 3.89 -3.57 -4.29
N LEU A 54 3.02 -3.14 -5.20
CA LEU A 54 2.88 -3.68 -6.55
C LEU A 54 3.81 -3.02 -7.59
N GLY A 55 4.70 -2.12 -7.17
CA GLY A 55 5.63 -1.42 -8.06
C GLY A 55 4.96 -0.35 -8.94
N ILE A 56 3.72 0.05 -8.62
CA ILE A 56 2.99 1.09 -9.33
C ILE A 56 3.54 2.46 -8.90
N VAL A 57 4.63 2.84 -9.52
CA VAL A 57 5.30 4.12 -9.33
C VAL A 57 5.47 4.77 -10.70
N PRO A 58 4.80 5.89 -10.98
CA PRO A 58 4.94 6.60 -12.25
C PRO A 58 6.38 7.03 -12.54
N ARG A 59 6.74 7.06 -13.84
CA ARG A 59 8.12 7.36 -14.31
C ARG A 59 8.66 8.65 -13.71
N ARG A 60 7.84 9.70 -13.64
CA ARG A 60 8.26 10.99 -13.10
C ARG A 60 8.77 10.97 -11.67
N TYR A 61 8.33 10.00 -10.84
CA TYR A 61 8.85 9.81 -9.48
C TYR A 61 10.07 8.91 -9.44
N LYS A 62 10.17 7.92 -10.35
CA LYS A 62 11.37 7.08 -10.49
C LYS A 62 12.59 7.90 -10.92
N GLU A 63 12.39 8.88 -11.81
CA GLU A 63 13.43 9.77 -12.32
C GLU A 63 14.04 10.68 -11.25
N LEU A 64 13.35 10.91 -10.13
CA LEU A 64 13.88 11.66 -8.99
C LEU A 64 15.01 10.93 -8.26
N ASN A 65 15.16 9.62 -8.44
CA ASN A 65 16.15 8.77 -7.78
C ASN A 65 16.19 8.93 -6.25
N LEU A 66 15.04 9.11 -5.62
CA LEU A 66 14.88 9.22 -4.18
C LEU A 66 14.91 7.85 -3.50
N SER A 67 15.03 7.82 -2.16
CA SER A 67 14.80 6.61 -1.38
C SER A 67 13.37 6.09 -1.56
N GLY A 68 13.11 4.81 -1.26
CA GLY A 68 11.76 4.26 -1.36
C GLY A 68 10.73 5.02 -0.53
N LEU A 69 11.10 5.44 0.69
CA LEU A 69 10.24 6.22 1.57
C LEU A 69 9.99 7.63 1.01
N ASP A 70 11.01 8.29 0.50
CA ASP A 70 10.87 9.63 -0.08
C ASP A 70 10.11 9.60 -1.40
N THR A 71 10.26 8.55 -2.21
CA THR A 71 9.44 8.32 -3.40
C THR A 71 7.97 8.15 -3.04
N TYR A 72 7.66 7.36 -2.00
CA TYR A 72 6.31 7.21 -1.48
C TYR A 72 5.72 8.56 -1.05
N PHE A 73 6.48 9.38 -0.32
CA PHE A 73 6.04 10.71 0.06
C PHE A 73 5.93 11.68 -1.12
N ALA A 74 6.81 11.57 -2.13
CA ALA A 74 6.71 12.36 -3.35
C ALA A 74 5.41 12.05 -4.11
N MET A 75 5.00 10.78 -4.19
CA MET A 75 3.71 10.41 -4.76
C MET A 75 2.53 11.02 -4.01
N ALA A 76 2.58 11.02 -2.68
CA ALA A 76 1.49 11.52 -1.84
C ALA A 76 1.39 13.05 -1.77
N ARG A 77 2.51 13.77 -1.83
CA ARG A 77 2.59 15.21 -1.53
C ARG A 77 3.20 16.06 -2.63
N GLY A 78 3.78 15.43 -3.65
CA GLY A 78 4.72 16.07 -4.55
C GLY A 78 6.12 16.19 -3.94
N TYR A 79 7.03 16.64 -4.76
CA TYR A 79 8.43 16.88 -4.37
C TYR A 79 8.93 18.14 -5.04
N GLN A 80 9.68 18.96 -4.29
CA GLN A 80 10.43 20.10 -4.77
C GLN A 80 11.82 20.06 -4.14
N GLY A 81 12.86 19.99 -4.95
CA GLY A 81 14.22 19.90 -4.45
C GLY A 81 15.26 19.68 -5.53
N GLU A 82 16.47 19.30 -5.12
CA GLU A 82 17.63 19.16 -6.02
C GLU A 82 17.41 18.11 -7.12
N SER A 83 16.61 17.07 -6.84
CA SER A 83 16.31 16.01 -7.82
C SER A 83 15.24 16.39 -8.84
N GLY A 84 14.59 17.55 -8.72
CA GLY A 84 13.54 18.02 -9.62
C GLY A 84 12.28 18.47 -8.91
N ASP A 85 11.25 18.78 -9.70
CA ASP A 85 9.93 19.20 -9.23
C ASP A 85 8.86 18.29 -9.81
N VAL A 86 8.07 17.64 -8.95
CA VAL A 86 6.91 16.84 -9.36
C VAL A 86 5.70 17.16 -8.49
N LYS A 87 4.53 17.20 -9.12
CA LYS A 87 3.25 17.33 -8.40
C LYS A 87 2.88 16.00 -7.76
N ALA A 88 2.14 16.07 -6.64
CA ALA A 88 1.52 14.90 -6.04
C ALA A 88 0.57 14.18 -7.02
N LEU A 89 0.34 12.90 -6.77
CA LEU A 89 -0.78 12.17 -7.36
C LEU A 89 -2.11 12.83 -6.95
N ALA A 90 -3.14 12.63 -7.76
CA ALA A 90 -4.46 13.15 -7.45
C ALA A 90 -5.05 12.48 -6.20
N MET A 91 -5.90 13.20 -5.48
CA MET A 91 -6.73 12.63 -4.41
C MET A 91 -8.19 12.54 -4.86
N LYS A 92 -8.85 11.45 -4.46
CA LYS A 92 -10.30 11.24 -4.61
C LYS A 92 -10.90 10.78 -3.30
N LYS A 93 -12.20 11.01 -3.13
CA LYS A 93 -12.93 10.44 -2.00
C LYS A 93 -12.90 8.91 -2.07
N TRP A 94 -12.67 8.30 -0.92
CA TRP A 94 -12.84 6.88 -0.74
C TRP A 94 -14.34 6.56 -0.73
N PHE A 95 -14.83 6.08 -1.88
CA PHE A 95 -16.26 5.80 -2.10
C PHE A 95 -17.15 7.00 -1.69
N ASN A 96 -18.13 6.77 -0.83
CA ASN A 96 -19.09 7.77 -0.36
C ASN A 96 -18.71 8.35 1.02
N THR A 97 -17.42 8.33 1.38
CA THR A 97 -16.92 8.82 2.67
C THR A 97 -16.25 10.18 2.55
N ASN A 98 -15.88 10.77 3.69
CA ASN A 98 -15.02 11.97 3.73
C ASN A 98 -13.53 11.63 3.71
N TYR A 99 -13.17 10.35 3.79
CA TYR A 99 -11.79 9.90 3.62
C TYR A 99 -11.37 10.02 2.15
N HIS A 100 -10.14 10.44 1.91
CA HIS A 100 -9.57 10.57 0.58
C HIS A 100 -8.37 9.63 0.44
N TYR A 101 -8.24 9.02 -0.72
CA TYR A 101 -7.10 8.20 -1.07
C TYR A 101 -6.27 8.87 -2.17
N ILE A 102 -4.99 8.52 -2.23
CA ILE A 102 -4.09 8.89 -3.32
C ILE A 102 -4.35 7.96 -4.50
N VAL A 103 -4.68 8.53 -5.66
CA VAL A 103 -5.02 7.75 -6.86
C VAL A 103 -3.74 7.24 -7.52
N PRO A 104 -3.46 5.92 -7.49
CA PRO A 104 -2.30 5.38 -8.19
C PRO A 104 -2.45 5.58 -9.70
N GLU A 105 -1.37 5.92 -10.38
CA GLU A 105 -1.33 6.06 -11.84
C GLU A 105 -0.53 4.91 -12.44
N VAL A 106 -1.14 4.25 -13.43
CA VAL A 106 -0.55 3.15 -14.19
C VAL A 106 -0.25 3.67 -15.61
N GLU A 107 1.01 3.64 -15.99
CA GLU A 107 1.52 4.01 -17.32
C GLU A 107 1.67 2.74 -18.18
N ASP A 108 1.72 2.85 -19.51
CA ASP A 108 1.79 1.71 -20.42
C ASP A 108 3.03 0.81 -20.19
N ASP A 109 4.11 1.37 -19.67
CA ASP A 109 5.35 0.67 -19.32
C ASP A 109 5.45 0.26 -17.84
N THR A 110 4.36 0.42 -17.07
CA THR A 110 4.33 -0.04 -15.68
C THR A 110 4.51 -1.55 -15.65
N VAL A 111 5.46 -2.02 -14.85
CA VAL A 111 5.69 -3.43 -14.58
C VAL A 111 5.15 -3.73 -13.18
N ILE A 112 4.10 -4.54 -13.12
CA ILE A 112 3.54 -5.00 -11.83
C ILE A 112 4.51 -6.01 -11.24
N ARG A 113 5.07 -5.66 -10.09
CA ARG A 113 6.05 -6.48 -9.37
C ARG A 113 5.83 -6.38 -7.88
N LEU A 114 5.50 -7.49 -7.26
CA LEU A 114 5.26 -7.54 -5.82
C LEU A 114 6.55 -7.28 -5.01
N SER A 115 6.43 -6.39 -4.03
CA SER A 115 7.32 -6.32 -2.86
C SER A 115 6.46 -6.47 -1.61
N ALA A 116 6.53 -7.63 -0.97
CA ALA A 116 5.78 -7.93 0.24
C ALA A 116 6.50 -7.50 1.53
N ASP A 117 7.60 -6.76 1.44
CA ASP A 117 8.50 -6.46 2.56
C ASP A 117 7.77 -5.79 3.74
N LYS A 118 6.97 -4.76 3.48
CA LYS A 118 6.19 -4.08 4.52
C LYS A 118 5.26 -5.05 5.23
N LEU A 119 4.46 -5.80 4.49
CA LEU A 119 3.50 -6.77 5.01
C LEU A 119 4.18 -7.85 5.86
N LEU A 120 5.24 -8.44 5.35
CA LEU A 120 5.97 -9.50 6.04
C LEU A 120 6.72 -8.98 7.28
N ASN A 121 7.30 -7.77 7.19
CA ASN A 121 8.02 -7.16 8.31
C ASN A 121 7.06 -6.81 9.45
N GLU A 122 5.91 -6.20 9.16
CA GLU A 122 4.92 -5.88 10.20
C GLU A 122 4.33 -7.15 10.84
N TYR A 123 4.10 -8.21 10.06
CA TYR A 123 3.70 -9.51 10.62
C TYR A 123 4.77 -10.06 11.57
N LYS A 124 6.06 -10.01 11.18
CA LYS A 124 7.18 -10.45 12.03
C LYS A 124 7.32 -9.60 13.29
N GLU A 125 7.20 -8.28 13.17
CA GLU A 125 7.21 -7.36 14.32
C GLU A 125 6.14 -7.73 15.37
N ALA A 126 4.91 -8.03 14.93
CA ALA A 126 3.84 -8.47 15.83
C ALA A 126 4.13 -9.82 16.45
N LYS A 127 4.67 -10.76 15.66
CA LYS A 127 5.04 -12.10 16.12
C LYS A 127 6.12 -12.08 17.19
N GLU A 128 7.10 -11.16 17.10
CA GLU A 128 8.12 -10.93 18.12
C GLU A 128 7.51 -10.51 19.46
N LEU A 129 6.32 -9.90 19.45
CA LEU A 129 5.56 -9.55 20.66
C LEU A 129 4.64 -10.68 21.16
N GLY A 130 4.70 -11.87 20.55
CA GLY A 130 3.81 -12.97 20.83
C GLY A 130 2.37 -12.76 20.33
N ILE A 131 2.19 -11.90 19.33
CA ILE A 131 0.89 -11.57 18.74
C ILE A 131 0.83 -12.12 17.31
N THR A 132 -0.09 -13.05 17.06
CA THR A 132 -0.38 -13.52 15.70
C THR A 132 -1.38 -12.57 15.08
N THR A 133 -0.99 -11.96 13.97
CA THR A 133 -1.85 -11.01 13.25
C THR A 133 -2.37 -11.62 11.93
N LYS A 134 -3.38 -10.96 11.39
CA LYS A 134 -3.93 -11.19 10.07
C LYS A 134 -3.53 -9.99 9.19
N PRO A 135 -2.53 -10.13 8.30
CA PRO A 135 -2.19 -9.04 7.38
C PRO A 135 -3.38 -8.65 6.51
N VAL A 136 -3.50 -7.35 6.27
CA VAL A 136 -4.56 -6.75 5.44
C VAL A 136 -3.93 -6.03 4.25
N ILE A 137 -4.51 -6.17 3.07
CA ILE A 137 -4.09 -5.45 1.86
C ILE A 137 -5.33 -5.19 0.99
N ALA A 138 -5.33 -4.10 0.22
CA ALA A 138 -6.38 -3.89 -0.77
C ALA A 138 -6.36 -5.02 -1.80
N GLY A 139 -7.53 -5.52 -2.16
CA GLY A 139 -7.65 -6.61 -3.12
C GLY A 139 -7.46 -6.15 -4.57
N PRO A 140 -7.13 -7.07 -5.49
CA PRO A 140 -6.73 -6.74 -6.86
C PRO A 140 -7.81 -6.00 -7.64
N TYR A 141 -9.07 -6.38 -7.47
CA TYR A 141 -10.18 -5.71 -8.17
C TYR A 141 -10.32 -4.26 -7.73
N THR A 142 -10.28 -3.99 -6.42
CA THR A 142 -10.33 -2.63 -5.87
C THR A 142 -9.16 -1.78 -6.36
N VAL A 143 -7.94 -2.32 -6.35
CA VAL A 143 -6.76 -1.59 -6.85
C VAL A 143 -6.94 -1.23 -8.31
N LEU A 144 -7.30 -2.19 -9.18
CA LEU A 144 -7.53 -1.97 -10.61
C LEU A 144 -8.62 -0.92 -10.87
N LYS A 145 -9.74 -0.98 -10.14
CA LYS A 145 -10.86 -0.04 -10.31
C LYS A 145 -10.56 1.37 -9.83
N LEU A 146 -9.68 1.52 -8.84
CA LEU A 146 -9.35 2.82 -8.25
C LEU A 146 -8.08 3.45 -8.83
N CYS A 147 -7.26 2.69 -9.56
CA CYS A 147 -6.15 3.23 -10.35
C CYS A 147 -6.63 4.11 -11.49
N ARG A 148 -5.73 4.99 -11.94
CA ARG A 148 -5.88 5.78 -13.16
C ARG A 148 -4.90 5.26 -14.20
N PHE A 149 -5.40 4.76 -15.30
CA PHE A 149 -4.60 4.45 -16.49
C PHE A 149 -4.40 5.73 -17.28
N THR A 150 -3.15 6.09 -17.56
CA THR A 150 -2.81 7.44 -18.04
C THR A 150 -2.51 7.52 -19.52
N GLU A 151 -2.36 6.37 -20.21
CA GLU A 151 -1.98 6.28 -21.62
C GLU A 151 -2.98 5.42 -22.39
N ASN A 152 -2.52 4.41 -23.14
CA ASN A 152 -3.36 3.62 -24.06
C ASN A 152 -3.91 2.34 -23.44
N LYS A 153 -3.18 1.75 -22.48
CA LYS A 153 -3.57 0.51 -21.81
C LYS A 153 -4.65 0.74 -20.75
N GLY A 154 -5.41 -0.30 -20.48
CA GLY A 154 -6.48 -0.32 -19.48
C GLY A 154 -6.38 -1.51 -18.54
N ILE A 155 -7.46 -1.77 -17.82
CA ILE A 155 -7.54 -2.84 -16.81
C ILE A 155 -7.15 -4.20 -17.40
N ASP A 156 -7.70 -4.53 -18.58
CA ASP A 156 -7.53 -5.85 -19.20
C ASP A 156 -6.05 -6.13 -19.54
N ASP A 157 -5.27 -5.11 -19.87
CA ASP A 157 -3.86 -5.25 -20.20
C ASP A 157 -2.97 -5.60 -19.00
N PHE A 158 -3.44 -5.34 -17.78
CA PHE A 158 -2.70 -5.59 -16.55
C PHE A 158 -3.29 -6.69 -15.67
N LEU A 159 -4.46 -7.24 -16.02
CA LEU A 159 -5.19 -8.18 -15.17
C LEU A 159 -4.35 -9.42 -14.83
N ASP A 160 -3.70 -10.03 -15.82
CA ASP A 160 -2.88 -11.22 -15.60
C ASP A 160 -1.67 -10.94 -14.71
N ASP A 161 -1.05 -9.78 -14.84
CA ASP A 161 0.08 -9.37 -14.00
C ASP A 161 -0.37 -9.16 -12.54
N PHE A 162 -1.54 -8.56 -12.31
CA PHE A 162 -2.13 -8.43 -10.98
C PHE A 162 -2.45 -9.80 -10.37
N ILE A 163 -3.07 -10.69 -11.14
CA ILE A 163 -3.35 -12.07 -10.69
C ILE A 163 -2.05 -12.77 -10.30
N ALA A 164 -1.00 -12.64 -11.10
CA ALA A 164 0.30 -13.24 -10.81
C ALA A 164 0.91 -12.68 -9.52
N ALA A 165 0.87 -11.36 -9.31
CA ALA A 165 1.38 -10.71 -8.10
C ALA A 165 0.63 -11.16 -6.83
N TYR A 166 -0.70 -11.27 -6.88
CA TYR A 166 -1.47 -11.75 -5.72
C TYR A 166 -1.32 -13.25 -5.47
N LYS A 167 -1.12 -14.08 -6.50
CA LYS A 167 -0.72 -15.49 -6.33
C LYS A 167 0.64 -15.59 -5.63
N GLU A 168 1.61 -14.75 -6.02
CA GLU A 168 2.92 -14.68 -5.36
C GLU A 168 2.76 -14.26 -3.89
N LEU A 169 1.92 -13.25 -3.60
CA LEU A 169 1.64 -12.82 -2.23
C LEU A 169 1.10 -13.96 -1.37
N ILE A 170 0.14 -14.73 -1.89
CA ILE A 170 -0.43 -15.89 -1.18
C ILE A 170 0.64 -16.95 -0.92
N ALA A 171 1.50 -17.22 -1.90
CA ALA A 171 2.61 -18.16 -1.73
C ALA A 171 3.58 -17.68 -0.65
N LEU A 172 3.98 -16.40 -0.66
CA LEU A 172 4.85 -15.80 0.35
C LEU A 172 4.23 -15.83 1.75
N CYS A 173 2.91 -15.62 1.86
CA CYS A 173 2.20 -15.77 3.13
C CYS A 173 2.29 -17.21 3.65
N ASN A 174 2.08 -18.20 2.80
CA ASN A 174 2.20 -19.61 3.15
C ASN A 174 3.63 -19.96 3.61
N ASP A 175 4.64 -19.52 2.88
CA ASP A 175 6.05 -19.77 3.18
C ASP A 175 6.49 -19.14 4.51
N ASN A 176 5.83 -18.06 4.94
CA ASN A 176 6.06 -17.38 6.22
C ASN A 176 5.11 -17.87 7.34
N ASN A 177 4.33 -18.94 7.11
CA ASN A 177 3.35 -19.49 8.05
C ASN A 177 2.30 -18.46 8.50
N ILE A 178 1.84 -17.63 7.60
CA ILE A 178 0.73 -16.71 7.79
C ILE A 178 -0.56 -17.46 7.48
N SER A 179 -1.36 -17.74 8.50
CA SER A 179 -2.58 -18.55 8.37
C SER A 179 -3.77 -17.79 7.80
N TRP A 180 -3.78 -16.47 7.92
CA TRP A 180 -4.88 -15.60 7.50
C TRP A 180 -4.34 -14.39 6.77
N LEU A 181 -4.86 -14.13 5.58
CA LEU A 181 -4.64 -12.92 4.79
C LEU A 181 -6.01 -12.31 4.50
N GLN A 182 -6.18 -11.02 4.77
CA GLN A 182 -7.39 -10.28 4.42
C GLN A 182 -7.16 -9.48 3.14
N LEU A 183 -8.01 -9.71 2.14
CA LEU A 183 -8.08 -8.90 0.93
C LEU A 183 -9.30 -7.99 1.04
N ASP A 184 -9.08 -6.68 1.10
CA ASP A 184 -10.16 -5.70 1.15
C ASP A 184 -10.62 -5.34 -0.26
N GLU A 185 -11.85 -5.74 -0.60
CA GLU A 185 -12.46 -5.52 -1.92
C GLU A 185 -13.72 -4.64 -1.84
N PRO A 186 -13.62 -3.41 -1.33
CA PRO A 186 -14.77 -2.52 -1.23
C PRO A 186 -15.35 -2.12 -2.60
N ALA A 187 -14.60 -2.23 -3.69
CA ALA A 187 -15.12 -1.93 -5.03
C ALA A 187 -16.20 -2.94 -5.50
N LEU A 188 -16.35 -4.09 -4.85
CA LEU A 188 -17.43 -5.03 -5.11
C LEU A 188 -18.83 -4.49 -4.76
N VAL A 189 -18.94 -3.34 -4.10
CA VAL A 189 -20.22 -2.65 -3.86
C VAL A 189 -20.71 -1.84 -5.06
N TYR A 190 -19.89 -1.67 -6.10
CA TYR A 190 -20.31 -1.01 -7.32
C TYR A 190 -21.26 -1.89 -8.13
N ASP A 191 -22.03 -1.27 -9.03
CA ASP A 191 -22.77 -2.00 -10.05
C ASP A 191 -21.77 -2.65 -11.01
N LEU A 192 -21.62 -3.97 -10.91
CA LEU A 192 -20.67 -4.74 -11.68
C LEU A 192 -21.23 -5.00 -13.09
N SER A 193 -20.46 -4.65 -14.12
CA SER A 193 -20.75 -5.10 -15.49
C SER A 193 -20.50 -6.60 -15.65
N ASP A 194 -20.97 -7.20 -16.74
CA ASP A 194 -20.72 -8.63 -17.01
C ASP A 194 -19.22 -8.92 -17.21
N ALA A 195 -18.43 -7.93 -17.64
CA ALA A 195 -16.99 -8.04 -17.75
C ALA A 195 -16.27 -7.98 -16.36
N ASP A 196 -16.94 -7.44 -15.34
CA ASP A 196 -16.41 -7.36 -13.97
C ASP A 196 -16.68 -8.64 -13.16
N LYS A 197 -17.56 -9.52 -13.65
CA LYS A 197 -17.94 -10.80 -13.01
C LYS A 197 -17.08 -11.95 -13.47
#